data_578b293922da1d776dd0b4b00affdd62
#
_entry.id   578b293922da1d776dd0b4b00affdd62
#
_cell.length_a   1.000
_cell.length_b   1.000
_cell.length_c   1.000
_cell.angle_alpha   90.00
_cell.angle_beta   90.00
_cell.angle_gamma   90.00
#
_symmetry.space_group_name_H-M   'P 1'
#
loop_
_entity.id
_entity.type
_entity.pdbx_description
1 polymer ?
#
loop_
_entity_poly.entity_id
_entity_poly.type
_entity_poly.pdbx_seq_one_letter_code
_entity_poly.pdbx_strand_id
1 'polypeptide(L)'
;MNSSSKELYTEQIRTYLAALERGDVGAICALFTPDAQIFSPFLGWMKPAPFFAKVNAASGKSTITPIDICVSATGVPRATGYFIYDWGLKDGSAVRFECVDVFEFDENAIIERMIIVYDTYPIRSTVGDKYA
;
A
#
# COMPACT_ATOMS: atom_id res chain seq x y z
N MET A 1 12.08 3.97 20.97
CA MET A 1 10.64 3.93 20.60
C MET A 1 9.88 3.17 21.66
N ASN A 2 8.80 3.76 22.15
CA ASN A 2 7.96 3.11 23.14
C ASN A 2 6.86 2.28 22.46
N SER A 3 6.12 1.52 23.25
CA SER A 3 5.05 0.66 22.75
C SER A 3 3.92 1.43 22.06
N SER A 4 3.65 2.68 22.51
CA SER A 4 2.57 3.46 21.91
C SER A 4 2.88 3.88 20.46
N SER A 5 4.14 4.13 20.12
CA SER A 5 4.54 4.39 18.73
C SER A 5 4.34 3.16 17.86
N LYS A 6 4.71 1.98 18.37
CA LYS A 6 4.48 0.72 17.64
C LYS A 6 3.00 0.48 17.40
N GLU A 7 2.18 0.75 18.40
CA GLU A 7 0.72 0.61 18.29
C GLU A 7 0.14 1.56 17.26
N LEU A 8 0.64 2.82 17.22
CA LEU A 8 0.19 3.81 16.26
C LEU A 8 0.53 3.38 14.82
N TYR A 9 1.75 2.90 14.59
CA TYR A 9 2.15 2.43 13.26
C TYR A 9 1.30 1.24 12.83
N THR A 10 1.07 0.29 13.71
CA THR A 10 0.23 -0.87 13.45
C THR A 10 -1.18 -0.46 13.08
N GLU A 11 -1.76 0.48 13.82
CA GLU A 11 -3.11 0.96 13.57
C GLU A 11 -3.22 1.70 12.24
N GLN A 12 -2.21 2.52 11.91
CA GLN A 12 -2.19 3.23 10.64
C GLN A 12 -2.16 2.26 9.46
N ILE A 13 -1.39 1.18 9.57
CA ILE A 13 -1.32 0.17 8.51
C ILE A 13 -2.65 -0.56 8.38
N ARG A 14 -3.28 -0.94 9.51
CA ARG A 14 -4.59 -1.59 9.46
C ARG A 14 -5.63 -0.70 8.80
N THR A 15 -5.64 0.57 9.16
CA THR A 15 -6.56 1.54 8.58
C THR A 15 -6.32 1.68 7.08
N TYR A 16 -5.05 1.72 6.68
CA TYR A 16 -4.67 1.79 5.26
C TYR A 16 -5.19 0.58 4.48
N LEU A 17 -4.95 -0.63 4.98
CA LEU A 17 -5.37 -1.84 4.28
C LEU A 17 -6.89 -1.92 4.14
N ALA A 18 -7.62 -1.53 5.18
CA ALA A 18 -9.08 -1.51 5.14
C ALA A 18 -9.61 -0.48 4.13
N ALA A 19 -9.01 0.71 4.09
CA ALA A 19 -9.41 1.75 3.14
C ALA A 19 -9.06 1.36 1.70
N LEU A 20 -7.91 0.72 1.50
CA LEU A 20 -7.49 0.22 0.19
C LEU A 20 -8.49 -0.83 -0.33
N GLU A 21 -8.91 -1.74 0.52
CA GLU A 21 -9.88 -2.77 0.14
C GLU A 21 -11.21 -2.15 -0.28
N ARG A 22 -11.67 -1.12 0.43
CA ARG A 22 -12.91 -0.41 0.09
C ARG A 22 -12.79 0.47 -1.16
N GLY A 23 -11.56 0.78 -1.58
CA GLY A 23 -11.35 1.73 -2.66
C GLY A 23 -11.65 3.17 -2.25
N ASP A 24 -11.53 3.49 -0.97
CA ASP A 24 -11.82 4.82 -0.43
C ASP A 24 -10.60 5.72 -0.54
N VAL A 25 -10.43 6.36 -1.69
CA VAL A 25 -9.26 7.19 -1.99
C VAL A 25 -9.08 8.33 -0.99
N GLY A 26 -10.17 8.96 -0.59
CA GLY A 26 -10.13 10.05 0.40
C GLY A 26 -9.60 9.58 1.75
N ALA A 27 -10.10 8.45 2.24
CA ALA A 27 -9.65 7.87 3.50
C ALA A 27 -8.19 7.42 3.43
N ILE A 28 -7.77 6.87 2.28
CA ILE A 28 -6.37 6.49 2.08
C ILE A 28 -5.46 7.72 2.14
N CYS A 29 -5.77 8.74 1.36
CA CYS A 29 -4.93 9.95 1.27
C CYS A 29 -4.84 10.68 2.60
N ALA A 30 -5.87 10.61 3.44
CA ALA A 30 -5.87 11.24 4.76
C ALA A 30 -4.82 10.65 5.71
N LEU A 31 -4.26 9.48 5.40
CA LEU A 31 -3.22 8.83 6.20
C LEU A 31 -1.81 9.31 5.88
N PHE A 32 -1.66 10.10 4.82
CA PHE A 32 -0.35 10.51 4.29
C PHE A 32 -0.11 12.00 4.53
N THR A 33 1.17 12.38 4.66
CA THR A 33 1.54 13.80 4.69
C THR A 33 1.32 14.41 3.31
N PRO A 34 1.17 15.77 3.22
CA PRO A 34 0.97 16.43 1.92
C PRO A 34 2.08 16.17 0.91
N ASP A 35 3.32 16.01 1.37
CA ASP A 35 4.49 15.80 0.50
C ASP A 35 4.89 14.33 0.40
N ALA A 36 4.04 13.41 0.84
CA ALA A 36 4.35 11.99 0.84
C ALA A 36 4.64 11.47 -0.58
N GLN A 37 5.47 10.44 -0.64
CA GLN A 37 5.85 9.78 -1.88
C GLN A 37 5.58 8.30 -1.79
N ILE A 38 5.07 7.73 -2.89
CA ILE A 38 4.80 6.31 -3.01
C ILE A 38 5.55 5.76 -4.21
N PHE A 39 6.27 4.66 -3.99
CA PHE A 39 6.92 3.92 -5.09
C PHE A 39 6.17 2.63 -5.38
N SER A 40 5.89 2.38 -6.66
CA SER A 40 5.32 1.11 -7.09
C SER A 40 6.11 0.53 -8.26
N PRO A 41 6.12 -0.81 -8.43
CA PRO A 41 6.90 -1.44 -9.52
C PRO A 41 6.48 -1.01 -10.92
N PHE A 42 5.21 -0.68 -11.15
CA PHE A 42 4.74 -0.31 -12.48
C PHE A 42 4.71 1.18 -12.74
N LEU A 43 4.53 2.00 -11.70
CA LEU A 43 4.30 3.43 -11.87
C LEU A 43 5.44 4.31 -11.38
N GLY A 44 6.42 3.73 -10.65
CA GLY A 44 7.52 4.51 -10.08
C GLY A 44 7.06 5.39 -8.93
N TRP A 45 7.73 6.52 -8.73
CA TRP A 45 7.42 7.46 -7.65
C TRP A 45 6.24 8.35 -8.02
N MET A 46 5.25 8.43 -7.13
CA MET A 46 4.09 9.30 -7.29
C MET A 46 3.64 9.83 -5.94
N LYS A 47 2.90 10.95 -5.94
CA LYS A 47 2.19 11.42 -4.76
C LYS A 47 0.94 10.55 -4.52
N PRO A 48 0.43 10.50 -3.27
CA PRO A 48 -0.71 9.63 -2.95
C PRO A 48 -1.95 9.86 -3.80
N ALA A 49 -2.40 11.10 -3.95
CA ALA A 49 -3.65 11.38 -4.64
C ALA A 49 -3.64 10.89 -6.09
N PRO A 50 -2.67 11.25 -6.94
CA PRO A 50 -2.64 10.74 -8.31
C PRO A 50 -2.41 9.23 -8.36
N PHE A 51 -1.62 8.67 -7.44
CA PHE A 51 -1.37 7.23 -7.41
C PHE A 51 -2.65 6.45 -7.16
N PHE A 52 -3.35 6.77 -6.07
CA PHE A 52 -4.55 6.03 -5.70
C PHE A 52 -5.72 6.30 -6.64
N ALA A 53 -5.76 7.47 -7.29
CA ALA A 53 -6.73 7.72 -8.35
C ALA A 53 -6.53 6.76 -9.53
N LYS A 54 -5.27 6.51 -9.93
CA LYS A 54 -4.95 5.54 -10.98
C LYS A 54 -5.31 4.11 -10.58
N VAL A 55 -4.97 3.72 -9.36
CA VAL A 55 -5.27 2.38 -8.85
C VAL A 55 -6.79 2.18 -8.83
N ASN A 56 -7.51 3.15 -8.30
CA ASN A 56 -8.97 3.07 -8.20
C ASN A 56 -9.63 3.01 -9.58
N ALA A 57 -9.13 3.79 -10.53
CA ALA A 57 -9.66 3.79 -11.90
C ALA A 57 -9.46 2.44 -12.60
N ALA A 58 -8.40 1.70 -12.27
CA ALA A 58 -8.11 0.39 -12.84
C ALA A 58 -8.79 -0.75 -12.09
N SER A 59 -9.33 -0.50 -10.90
CA SER A 59 -9.81 -1.53 -9.98
C SER A 59 -11.31 -1.73 -10.08
N GLY A 60 -11.73 -2.99 -9.99
CA GLY A 60 -13.08 -3.37 -9.59
C GLY A 60 -13.06 -3.71 -8.10
N LYS A 61 -13.84 -4.70 -7.70
CA LYS A 61 -13.89 -5.14 -6.30
C LYS A 61 -12.64 -5.97 -5.99
N SER A 62 -11.96 -5.61 -4.90
CA SER A 62 -10.74 -6.30 -4.46
C SER A 62 -10.91 -6.83 -3.06
N THR A 63 -10.10 -7.85 -2.71
CA THR A 63 -10.06 -8.41 -1.37
C THR A 63 -8.63 -8.38 -0.88
N ILE A 64 -8.44 -7.92 0.36
CA ILE A 64 -7.13 -7.89 1.02
C ILE A 64 -7.18 -8.81 2.22
N THR A 65 -6.22 -9.74 2.28
CA THR A 65 -6.07 -10.66 3.40
C THR A 65 -4.77 -10.30 4.12
N PRO A 66 -4.83 -9.58 5.25
CA PRO A 66 -3.63 -9.26 6.02
C PRO A 66 -2.98 -10.53 6.57
N ILE A 67 -1.66 -10.62 6.48
CA ILE A 67 -0.89 -11.75 7.01
C ILE A 67 -0.15 -11.32 8.26
N ASP A 68 0.60 -10.21 8.22
CA ASP A 68 1.38 -9.75 9.35
C ASP A 68 1.72 -8.27 9.23
N ILE A 69 1.97 -7.64 10.37
CA ILE A 69 2.46 -6.28 10.45
C ILE A 69 3.71 -6.30 11.31
N CYS A 70 4.84 -5.81 10.79
CA CYS A 70 6.12 -5.84 11.48
C CYS A 70 6.61 -4.41 11.70
N VAL A 71 7.00 -4.10 12.93
CA VAL A 71 7.58 -2.81 13.27
C VAL A 71 9.09 -2.93 13.35
N SER A 72 9.81 -1.91 12.87
CA SER A 72 11.27 -1.93 12.81
C SER A 72 11.90 -2.28 14.15
N ALA A 73 12.82 -3.25 14.12
CA ALA A 73 13.60 -3.65 15.29
C ALA A 73 14.73 -2.67 15.59
N THR A 74 15.07 -1.77 14.67
CA THR A 74 16.17 -0.81 14.85
C THR A 74 15.72 0.50 15.49
N GLY A 75 14.41 0.65 15.75
CA GLY A 75 13.87 1.84 16.41
C GLY A 75 13.58 3.01 15.49
N VAL A 76 13.82 2.86 14.18
CA VAL A 76 13.43 3.91 13.22
C VAL A 76 11.92 3.89 13.00
N PRO A 77 11.30 5.02 12.59
CA PRO A 77 9.85 5.10 12.39
C PRO A 77 9.42 4.42 11.09
N ARG A 78 9.54 3.11 11.05
CA ARG A 78 9.26 2.27 9.88
C ARG A 78 8.52 1.03 10.30
N ALA A 79 7.57 0.59 9.47
CA ALA A 79 6.88 -0.67 9.67
C ALA A 79 6.46 -1.23 8.32
N THR A 80 6.15 -2.52 8.27
CA THR A 80 5.71 -3.18 7.05
C THR A 80 4.36 -3.83 7.26
N GLY A 81 3.55 -3.87 6.19
CA GLY A 81 2.33 -4.65 6.13
C GLY A 81 2.47 -5.71 5.06
N TYR A 82 2.32 -6.97 5.47
CA TYR A 82 2.39 -8.13 4.58
C TYR A 82 0.98 -8.67 4.39
N PHE A 83 0.53 -8.76 3.12
CA PHE A 83 -0.84 -9.16 2.83
C PHE A 83 -0.95 -9.82 1.46
N ILE A 84 -2.04 -10.54 1.27
CA ILE A 84 -2.42 -11.07 -0.04
C ILE A 84 -3.41 -10.09 -0.65
N TYR A 85 -3.15 -9.70 -1.89
CA TYR A 85 -4.01 -8.82 -2.65
C TYR A 85 -4.69 -9.63 -3.76
N ASP A 86 -5.98 -9.82 -3.63
CA ASP A 86 -6.82 -10.33 -4.70
C ASP A 86 -7.39 -9.10 -5.41
N TRP A 87 -6.67 -8.63 -6.41
CA TRP A 87 -6.96 -7.38 -7.09
C TRP A 87 -7.95 -7.63 -8.21
N GLY A 88 -9.18 -7.16 -8.03
CA GLY A 88 -10.18 -7.16 -9.07
C GLY A 88 -9.96 -6.00 -10.02
N LEU A 89 -9.93 -6.29 -11.32
CA LEU A 89 -9.75 -5.28 -12.36
C LEU A 89 -11.10 -4.88 -12.94
N LYS A 90 -11.12 -3.73 -13.59
CA LYS A 90 -12.35 -3.14 -14.09
C LYS A 90 -13.02 -3.97 -15.18
N ASP A 91 -12.23 -4.74 -15.93
CA ASP A 91 -12.72 -5.63 -16.99
C ASP A 91 -13.30 -6.95 -16.46
N GLY A 92 -13.34 -7.13 -15.14
CA GLY A 92 -13.85 -8.34 -14.50
C GLY A 92 -12.80 -9.41 -14.25
N SER A 93 -11.57 -9.24 -14.77
CA SER A 93 -10.49 -10.15 -14.46
C SER A 93 -9.97 -9.87 -13.04
N ALA A 94 -9.20 -10.82 -12.50
CA ALA A 94 -8.61 -10.68 -11.18
C ALA A 94 -7.21 -11.27 -11.19
N VAL A 95 -6.31 -10.68 -10.42
CA VAL A 95 -4.97 -11.19 -10.22
C VAL A 95 -4.69 -11.27 -8.73
N ARG A 96 -3.95 -12.29 -8.32
CA ARG A 96 -3.59 -12.51 -6.93
C ARG A 96 -2.08 -12.46 -6.77
N PHE A 97 -1.63 -11.67 -5.80
CA PHE A 97 -0.20 -11.60 -5.49
C PHE A 97 0.01 -11.25 -4.02
N GLU A 98 1.18 -11.58 -3.51
CA GLU A 98 1.58 -11.20 -2.17
C GLU A 98 2.34 -9.90 -2.23
N CYS A 99 2.06 -9.04 -1.26
CA CYS A 99 2.60 -7.69 -1.24
C CYS A 99 3.16 -7.38 0.15
N VAL A 100 4.29 -6.68 0.17
CA VAL A 100 4.85 -6.11 1.39
C VAL A 100 4.97 -4.61 1.15
N ASP A 101 4.15 -3.83 1.84
CA ASP A 101 4.27 -2.38 1.80
C ASP A 101 5.17 -1.92 2.94
N VAL A 102 6.18 -1.11 2.60
CA VAL A 102 7.09 -0.54 3.59
C VAL A 102 6.63 0.90 3.84
N PHE A 103 6.29 1.20 5.09
CA PHE A 103 5.79 2.51 5.49
C PHE A 103 6.85 3.23 6.33
N GLU A 104 7.09 4.49 6.01
CA GLU A 104 7.91 5.38 6.84
C GLU A 104 7.03 6.50 7.36
N PHE A 105 7.16 6.80 8.65
CA PHE A 105 6.26 7.72 9.36
C PHE A 105 7.03 8.95 9.82
N ASP A 106 6.30 10.07 9.93
CA ASP A 106 6.84 11.27 10.55
C ASP A 106 6.73 11.20 12.09
N GLU A 107 7.10 12.28 12.77
CA GLU A 107 7.05 12.33 14.24
C GLU A 107 5.64 12.24 14.81
N ASN A 108 4.61 12.44 13.98
CA ASN A 108 3.21 12.34 14.39
C ASN A 108 2.56 11.02 13.97
N ALA A 109 3.38 10.05 13.54
CA ALA A 109 2.92 8.75 13.04
C ALA A 109 2.03 8.86 11.79
N ILE A 110 2.23 9.90 10.98
CA ILE A 110 1.58 10.06 9.69
C ILE A 110 2.53 9.51 8.63
N ILE A 111 1.99 8.81 7.63
CA ILE A 111 2.81 8.18 6.60
C ILE A 111 3.41 9.26 5.69
N GLU A 112 4.74 9.31 5.62
CA GLU A 112 5.44 10.26 4.74
C GLU A 112 6.06 9.59 3.52
N ARG A 113 6.18 8.26 3.54
CA ARG A 113 6.74 7.51 2.41
C ARG A 113 6.25 6.08 2.45
N MET A 114 5.93 5.54 1.29
CA MET A 114 5.55 4.13 1.17
C MET A 114 6.25 3.54 -0.05
N ILE A 115 6.80 2.34 0.13
CA ILE A 115 7.40 1.57 -0.96
C ILE A 115 6.61 0.28 -1.07
N ILE A 116 6.04 0.04 -2.25
CA ILE A 116 5.26 -1.16 -2.53
C ILE A 116 6.20 -2.21 -3.12
N VAL A 117 6.26 -3.37 -2.49
CA VAL A 117 7.13 -4.48 -2.91
C VAL A 117 6.26 -5.69 -3.18
N TYR A 118 6.27 -6.19 -4.41
CA TYR A 118 5.60 -7.43 -4.74
C TYR A 118 6.23 -8.07 -5.96
N ASP A 119 5.98 -9.39 -6.11
CA ASP A 119 6.41 -10.12 -7.28
C ASP A 119 5.48 -9.78 -8.45
N THR A 120 6.03 -9.17 -9.48
CA THR A 120 5.26 -8.78 -10.66
C THR A 120 5.01 -9.93 -11.63
N TYR A 121 5.70 -11.05 -11.46
CA TYR A 121 5.59 -12.17 -12.41
C TYR A 121 4.14 -12.65 -12.61
N PRO A 122 3.36 -12.87 -11.55
CA PRO A 122 1.98 -13.36 -11.73
C PRO A 122 1.05 -12.39 -12.47
N ILE A 123 1.38 -11.09 -12.51
CA ILE A 123 0.49 -10.09 -13.07
C ILE A 123 1.00 -9.47 -14.36
N ARG A 124 2.19 -9.84 -14.82
CA ARG A 124 2.80 -9.23 -16.01
C ARG A 124 1.96 -9.40 -17.26
N SER A 125 1.36 -10.56 -17.45
CA SER A 125 0.53 -10.82 -18.62
C SER A 125 -0.76 -10.01 -18.62
N THR A 126 -1.33 -9.75 -17.42
CA THR A 126 -2.58 -9.00 -17.26
C THR A 126 -2.35 -7.50 -17.39
N VAL A 127 -1.31 -6.99 -16.73
CA VAL A 127 -0.98 -5.56 -16.74
C VAL A 127 -0.23 -5.19 -18.03
N GLY A 128 0.19 -6.19 -18.77
CA GLY A 128 0.99 -6.03 -19.96
C GLY A 128 2.47 -6.04 -19.61
N ASP A 129 3.27 -6.55 -20.52
CA ASP A 129 4.71 -6.57 -20.36
C ASP A 129 5.27 -5.21 -20.77
N LYS A 130 4.95 -4.22 -19.99
CA LYS A 130 5.28 -2.82 -20.27
C LYS A 130 6.76 -2.52 -20.12
N TYR A 131 7.49 -3.48 -19.56
CA TYR A 131 8.93 -3.35 -19.36
C TYR A 131 9.74 -4.18 -20.35
N ALA A 132 9.04 -4.90 -21.22
CA ALA A 132 9.70 -5.69 -22.25
C ALA A 132 10.35 -4.80 -23.30
#